data_8f06fd7a03cf15944b56f74c81043cb6
#
_entry.id   8f06fd7a03cf15944b56f74c81043cb6
#
_cell.length_a   1.000
_cell.length_b   1.000
_cell.length_c   1.000
_cell.angle_alpha   90.00
_cell.angle_beta   90.00
_cell.angle_gamma   90.00
#
_symmetry.space_group_name_H-M   'P 1'
#
loop_
_entity.id
_entity.type
_entity.pdbx_description
1 polymer ?
#
loop_
_entity_poly.entity_id
_entity_poly.type
_entity_poly.pdbx_seq_one_letter_code
_entity_poly.pdbx_strand_id
1 'polypeptide(L)'
;MKNDLENISRRTFLRAVAATGGAGIVSAAGLDLMGAPPSAATIDHRRSQMESPIEVVRRFCAAWSDNIGAAELAAFFTDDAVYHNIPLAPVTGREAIANNIASFIRPGAPGIEGIQFRVINIAANGPVVMTERVDVFKLPDKSFELPVMGTFEVSDSKISAWRDYFDMNQFTSRMG
;
A
#
# COMPACT_ATOMS: atom_id res chain seq x y z
N MET A 1 40.40 -1.99 0.00
CA MET A 1 39.38 -2.21 0.99
C MET A 1 38.12 -2.60 0.23
N LYS A 2 37.93 -3.88 0.07
CA LYS A 2 36.86 -4.55 -0.68
C LYS A 2 36.11 -5.44 0.30
N ASN A 3 34.79 -5.49 0.16
CA ASN A 3 33.90 -6.55 0.62
C ASN A 3 33.69 -6.73 2.13
N ASP A 4 32.65 -6.08 2.67
CA ASP A 4 32.00 -6.51 3.91
C ASP A 4 30.47 -6.27 3.91
N LEU A 5 29.80 -6.37 2.76
CA LEU A 5 28.33 -6.27 2.67
C LEU A 5 27.62 -7.53 2.16
N GLU A 6 28.32 -8.66 2.08
CA GLU A 6 27.72 -9.95 1.73
C GLU A 6 27.86 -10.91 2.90
N ASN A 7 26.98 -10.91 3.86
CA ASN A 7 26.60 -12.09 4.65
C ASN A 7 25.61 -11.80 5.78
N ILE A 8 24.40 -11.33 5.45
CA ILE A 8 23.27 -11.52 6.38
C ILE A 8 22.48 -12.72 5.89
N SER A 9 22.94 -13.87 6.34
CA SER A 9 22.35 -15.18 6.08
C SER A 9 20.97 -15.31 6.72
N ARG A 10 20.01 -15.77 5.92
CA ARG A 10 18.61 -16.12 6.23
C ARG A 10 18.41 -17.23 7.28
N ARG A 11 19.35 -17.49 8.20
CA ARG A 11 19.34 -18.66 9.10
C ARG A 11 19.28 -18.38 10.59
N THR A 12 18.95 -17.19 11.07
CA THR A 12 18.98 -16.90 12.51
C THR A 12 17.60 -16.53 13.11
N PHE A 13 16.50 -17.00 12.54
CA PHE A 13 15.18 -16.77 13.16
C PHE A 13 14.41 -18.04 13.53
N LEU A 14 15.08 -19.16 13.73
CA LEU A 14 14.43 -20.41 14.15
C LEU A 14 15.30 -21.18 15.14
N ARG A 15 15.37 -20.71 16.42
CA ARG A 15 15.73 -21.54 17.57
C ARG A 15 15.62 -20.76 18.88
N ALA A 16 14.47 -20.81 19.52
CA ALA A 16 14.35 -20.76 20.98
C ALA A 16 12.90 -21.07 21.38
N VAL A 17 12.52 -22.33 21.45
CA VAL A 17 11.60 -22.88 22.45
C VAL A 17 11.83 -24.38 22.47
N ALA A 18 12.60 -24.86 23.44
CA ALA A 18 12.51 -26.23 23.92
C ALA A 18 13.07 -26.30 25.34
N ALA A 19 12.23 -26.86 26.20
CA ALA A 19 12.54 -27.54 27.45
C ALA A 19 12.72 -26.69 28.71
N THR A 20 11.71 -26.73 29.59
CA THR A 20 11.88 -27.31 30.91
C THR A 20 10.53 -27.84 31.42
N GLY A 21 10.48 -29.10 31.76
CA GLY A 21 9.33 -29.76 32.33
C GLY A 21 9.17 -29.43 33.81
N GLY A 22 7.93 -29.48 34.28
CA GLY A 22 7.54 -29.35 35.67
C GLY A 22 6.09 -29.77 35.82
N ALA A 23 5.88 -30.99 36.31
CA ALA A 23 4.55 -31.51 36.65
C ALA A 23 4.00 -30.74 37.85
N GLY A 24 2.81 -30.16 37.68
CA GLY A 24 2.02 -29.58 38.75
C GLY A 24 0.54 -29.76 38.44
N ILE A 25 -0.08 -30.72 39.11
CA ILE A 25 -1.54 -30.93 39.08
C ILE A 25 -2.19 -29.80 39.89
N VAL A 26 -2.96 -28.95 39.25
CA VAL A 26 -3.90 -28.06 39.93
C VAL A 26 -5.26 -28.18 39.26
N SER A 27 -6.21 -28.52 40.11
CA SER A 27 -7.63 -28.84 39.86
C SER A 27 -8.38 -27.71 39.13
N ALA A 28 -9.30 -28.11 38.30
CA ALA A 28 -10.18 -27.28 37.49
C ALA A 28 -11.15 -26.43 38.32
N ALA A 29 -11.26 -25.17 37.98
CA ALA A 29 -12.52 -24.41 38.01
C ALA A 29 -12.41 -23.16 37.13
N GLY A 30 -13.14 -23.16 36.02
CA GLY A 30 -13.69 -21.95 35.41
C GLY A 30 -12.72 -20.94 34.78
N LEU A 31 -12.63 -20.99 33.45
CA LEU A 31 -12.65 -19.81 32.58
C LEU A 31 -12.59 -20.28 31.11
N ASP A 32 -13.74 -20.69 30.61
CA ASP A 32 -13.99 -20.85 29.19
C ASP A 32 -14.20 -19.45 28.56
N LEU A 33 -13.10 -18.76 28.23
CA LEU A 33 -13.10 -17.47 27.49
C LEU A 33 -11.91 -17.34 26.52
N MET A 34 -11.39 -18.45 26.05
CA MET A 34 -10.53 -18.44 24.87
C MET A 34 -11.29 -19.15 23.75
N GLY A 35 -11.90 -18.36 22.86
CA GLY A 35 -12.51 -18.88 21.65
C GLY A 35 -11.49 -19.76 20.93
N ALA A 36 -11.89 -20.97 20.54
CA ALA A 36 -11.03 -21.88 19.79
C ALA A 36 -10.44 -21.15 18.58
N PRO A 37 -9.16 -21.41 18.23
CA PRO A 37 -8.58 -20.82 17.03
C PRO A 37 -9.44 -21.23 15.82
N PRO A 38 -9.64 -20.35 14.84
CA PRO A 38 -10.46 -20.65 13.67
C PRO A 38 -9.91 -21.88 12.96
N SER A 39 -10.79 -22.78 12.56
CA SER A 39 -10.40 -23.99 11.85
C SER A 39 -9.75 -23.64 10.50
N ALA A 40 -8.90 -24.52 9.95
CA ALA A 40 -8.30 -24.35 8.65
C ALA A 40 -9.33 -24.04 7.55
N ALA A 41 -10.53 -24.66 7.62
CA ALA A 41 -11.64 -24.38 6.72
C ALA A 41 -12.18 -22.95 6.84
N THR A 42 -12.22 -22.39 8.06
CA THR A 42 -12.66 -21.00 8.29
C THR A 42 -11.63 -20.00 7.77
N ILE A 43 -10.34 -20.33 7.89
CA ILE A 43 -9.23 -19.51 7.35
C ILE A 43 -9.27 -19.53 5.82
N ASP A 44 -9.51 -20.68 5.21
CA ASP A 44 -9.55 -20.83 3.75
C ASP A 44 -10.78 -20.11 3.15
N HIS A 45 -11.93 -20.18 3.81
CA HIS A 45 -13.13 -19.46 3.40
C HIS A 45 -12.98 -17.93 3.51
N ARG A 46 -12.32 -17.45 4.56
CA ARG A 46 -12.01 -16.02 4.72
C ARG A 46 -11.01 -15.53 3.66
N ARG A 47 -10.01 -16.36 3.32
CA ARG A 47 -9.04 -16.08 2.27
C ARG A 47 -9.68 -16.05 0.89
N SER A 48 -10.68 -16.88 0.64
CA SER A 48 -11.44 -16.93 -0.61
C SER A 48 -12.37 -15.72 -0.80
N GLN A 49 -12.71 -15.00 0.28
CA GLN A 49 -13.53 -13.79 0.25
C GLN A 49 -12.72 -12.49 0.22
N MET A 50 -11.41 -12.56 0.46
CA MET A 50 -10.55 -11.39 0.39
C MET A 50 -10.17 -11.09 -1.05
N GLU A 51 -10.34 -9.83 -1.44
CA GLU A 51 -9.90 -9.35 -2.76
C GLU A 51 -8.39 -9.53 -2.93
N SER A 52 -7.96 -10.00 -4.09
CA SER A 52 -6.53 -10.20 -4.34
C SER A 52 -5.78 -8.87 -4.34
N PRO A 53 -4.49 -8.84 -3.91
CA PRO A 53 -3.70 -7.61 -3.93
C PRO A 53 -3.70 -6.89 -5.27
N ILE A 54 -3.65 -7.63 -6.36
CA ILE A 54 -3.70 -7.07 -7.72
C ILE A 54 -5.05 -6.37 -8.00
N GLU A 55 -6.16 -6.94 -7.58
CA GLU A 55 -7.48 -6.33 -7.79
C GLU A 55 -7.69 -5.07 -6.94
N VAL A 56 -7.20 -5.06 -5.69
CA VAL A 56 -7.21 -3.86 -4.85
C VAL A 56 -6.47 -2.71 -5.56
N VAL A 57 -5.26 -2.97 -6.09
CA VAL A 57 -4.47 -1.95 -6.77
C VAL A 57 -5.09 -1.56 -8.12
N ARG A 58 -5.69 -2.50 -8.87
CA ARG A 58 -6.44 -2.17 -10.10
C ARG A 58 -7.58 -1.20 -9.82
N ARG A 59 -8.40 -1.50 -8.79
CA ARG A 59 -9.50 -0.63 -8.38
C ARG A 59 -9.01 0.73 -7.92
N PHE A 60 -7.93 0.76 -7.16
CA PHE A 60 -7.31 2.01 -6.73
C PHE A 60 -6.86 2.86 -7.93
N CYS A 61 -6.12 2.27 -8.87
CA CYS A 61 -5.69 2.98 -10.06
C CYS A 61 -6.87 3.44 -10.93
N ALA A 62 -7.92 2.63 -11.07
CA ALA A 62 -9.11 2.99 -11.81
C ALA A 62 -9.93 4.11 -11.12
N ALA A 63 -9.84 4.22 -9.80
CA ALA A 63 -10.53 5.24 -9.03
C ALA A 63 -9.93 6.66 -9.23
N TRP A 64 -8.71 6.77 -9.73
CA TRP A 64 -8.13 8.06 -10.09
C TRP A 64 -8.79 8.59 -11.37
N SER A 65 -9.78 9.42 -11.19
CA SER A 65 -10.52 10.08 -12.26
C SER A 65 -10.77 11.54 -11.89
N ASP A 66 -11.28 12.34 -12.83
CA ASP A 66 -11.51 13.76 -12.61
C ASP A 66 -12.53 14.09 -11.50
N ASN A 67 -13.35 13.10 -11.14
CA ASN A 67 -14.50 13.31 -10.23
C ASN A 67 -14.37 12.61 -8.88
N ILE A 68 -13.23 11.93 -8.61
CA ILE A 68 -13.11 11.21 -7.35
C ILE A 68 -12.52 12.10 -6.26
N GLY A 69 -13.11 12.04 -5.07
CA GLY A 69 -12.66 12.82 -3.92
C GLY A 69 -11.44 12.22 -3.22
N ALA A 70 -10.62 13.08 -2.60
CA ALA A 70 -9.45 12.63 -1.83
C ALA A 70 -9.82 11.66 -0.69
N ALA A 71 -10.98 11.84 -0.06
CA ALA A 71 -11.47 10.95 0.98
C ALA A 71 -11.82 9.55 0.43
N GLU A 72 -12.38 9.47 -0.77
CA GLU A 72 -12.70 8.21 -1.44
C GLU A 72 -11.42 7.48 -1.85
N LEU A 73 -10.42 8.19 -2.37
CA LEU A 73 -9.09 7.62 -2.63
C LEU A 73 -8.44 7.14 -1.33
N ALA A 74 -8.52 7.92 -0.27
CA ALA A 74 -7.95 7.55 1.03
C ALA A 74 -8.63 6.32 1.65
N ALA A 75 -9.88 6.02 1.30
CA ALA A 75 -10.58 4.81 1.78
C ALA A 75 -9.93 3.50 1.33
N PHE A 76 -9.08 3.52 0.32
CA PHE A 76 -8.29 2.35 -0.09
C PHE A 76 -7.15 2.01 0.87
N PHE A 77 -6.75 2.90 1.76
CA PHE A 77 -5.58 2.74 2.64
C PHE A 77 -5.93 2.20 4.02
N THR A 78 -4.96 1.55 4.67
CA THR A 78 -5.00 1.26 6.12
C THR A 78 -4.89 2.55 6.92
N ASP A 79 -5.24 2.52 8.22
CA ASP A 79 -5.19 3.71 9.06
C ASP A 79 -3.77 4.26 9.25
N ASP A 80 -2.79 3.38 9.22
CA ASP A 80 -1.35 3.64 9.41
C ASP A 80 -0.54 3.64 8.11
N ALA A 81 -1.21 3.64 6.95
CA ALA A 81 -0.56 3.54 5.64
C ALA A 81 0.52 4.60 5.42
N VAL A 82 1.52 4.23 4.62
CA VAL A 82 2.60 5.14 4.20
C VAL A 82 2.52 5.40 2.69
N TYR A 83 2.40 6.66 2.31
CA TYR A 83 2.48 7.14 0.93
C TYR A 83 3.79 7.90 0.71
N HIS A 84 4.53 7.55 -0.34
CA HIS A 84 5.84 8.12 -0.62
C HIS A 84 6.04 8.37 -2.12
N ASN A 85 5.95 9.62 -2.54
CA ASN A 85 6.41 10.08 -3.86
C ASN A 85 7.91 10.33 -3.80
N ILE A 86 8.72 9.42 -4.30
CA ILE A 86 10.18 9.57 -4.26
C ILE A 86 10.64 10.61 -5.30
N PRO A 87 11.44 11.65 -4.91
CA PRO A 87 12.24 11.77 -3.68
C PRO A 87 11.63 12.63 -2.56
N LEU A 88 10.35 12.94 -2.57
CA LEU A 88 9.70 13.77 -1.55
C LEU A 88 9.63 13.06 -0.19
N ALA A 89 9.32 13.79 0.87
CA ALA A 89 9.10 13.19 2.18
C ALA A 89 7.84 12.28 2.19
N PRO A 90 7.87 11.14 2.89
CA PRO A 90 6.71 10.28 3.02
C PRO A 90 5.61 10.91 3.88
N VAL A 91 4.37 10.51 3.61
CA VAL A 91 3.17 10.89 4.37
C VAL A 91 2.62 9.65 5.06
N THR A 92 2.40 9.69 6.36
CA THR A 92 1.94 8.54 7.16
C THR A 92 0.56 8.79 7.74
N GLY A 93 -0.31 7.80 7.59
CA GLY A 93 -1.68 7.79 8.09
C GLY A 93 -2.70 8.19 7.02
N ARG A 94 -3.85 7.50 7.02
CA ARG A 94 -4.92 7.67 6.02
C ARG A 94 -5.40 9.11 5.91
N GLU A 95 -5.63 9.78 7.04
CA GLU A 95 -6.10 11.17 7.05
C GLU A 95 -5.04 12.12 6.46
N ALA A 96 -3.77 11.93 6.83
CA ALA A 96 -2.68 12.73 6.28
C ALA A 96 -2.52 12.50 4.76
N ILE A 97 -2.72 11.26 4.28
CA ILE A 97 -2.73 10.93 2.84
C ILE A 97 -3.90 11.64 2.14
N ALA A 98 -5.11 11.62 2.72
CA ALA A 98 -6.26 12.35 2.17
C ALA A 98 -5.98 13.84 2.03
N ASN A 99 -5.45 14.46 3.08
CA ASN A 99 -5.08 15.88 3.10
C ASN A 99 -3.98 16.19 2.08
N ASN A 100 -2.98 15.32 1.94
CA ASN A 100 -1.94 15.45 0.93
C ASN A 100 -2.53 15.42 -0.49
N ILE A 101 -3.37 14.44 -0.82
CA ILE A 101 -4.04 14.34 -2.12
C ILE A 101 -4.87 15.60 -2.38
N ALA A 102 -5.69 16.02 -1.42
CA ALA A 102 -6.53 17.22 -1.54
C ALA A 102 -5.71 18.52 -1.70
N SER A 103 -4.45 18.53 -1.26
CA SER A 103 -3.60 19.72 -1.36
C SER A 103 -3.14 20.03 -2.78
N PHE A 104 -2.98 19.02 -3.63
CA PHE A 104 -2.49 19.19 -4.99
C PHE A 104 -3.57 18.99 -6.08
N ILE A 105 -4.66 18.27 -5.81
CA ILE A 105 -5.80 18.18 -6.72
C ILE A 105 -6.84 19.22 -6.30
N ARG A 106 -7.01 20.27 -7.10
CA ARG A 106 -7.90 21.40 -6.79
C ARG A 106 -8.76 21.76 -8.01
N PRO A 107 -9.87 21.06 -8.24
CA PRO A 107 -10.77 21.39 -9.33
C PRO A 107 -11.25 22.85 -9.25
N GLY A 108 -11.15 23.58 -10.36
CA GLY A 108 -11.57 24.97 -10.45
C GLY A 108 -10.61 26.00 -9.81
N ALA A 109 -9.42 25.60 -9.38
CA ALA A 109 -8.36 26.50 -8.90
C ALA A 109 -7.09 26.35 -9.76
N PRO A 110 -6.17 27.34 -9.76
CA PRO A 110 -4.88 27.17 -10.41
C PRO A 110 -4.14 25.94 -9.86
N GLY A 111 -3.68 25.07 -10.76
CA GLY A 111 -2.93 23.85 -10.42
C GLY A 111 -3.49 22.61 -11.10
N ILE A 112 -3.36 21.45 -10.44
CA ILE A 112 -3.82 20.17 -10.98
C ILE A 112 -5.34 20.05 -10.73
N GLU A 113 -6.12 19.96 -11.81
CA GLU A 113 -7.57 19.76 -11.75
C GLU A 113 -7.94 18.29 -11.60
N GLY A 114 -7.09 17.37 -12.08
CA GLY A 114 -7.31 15.94 -12.01
C GLY A 114 -6.09 15.16 -12.46
N ILE A 115 -6.03 13.89 -12.04
CA ILE A 115 -5.00 12.94 -12.45
C ILE A 115 -5.70 11.65 -12.85
N GLN A 116 -5.33 11.09 -14.00
CA GLN A 116 -5.79 9.79 -14.45
C GLN A 116 -4.62 8.82 -14.51
N PHE A 117 -4.74 7.66 -13.86
CA PHE A 117 -3.75 6.59 -13.92
C PHE A 117 -4.06 5.64 -15.09
N ARG A 118 -3.19 5.62 -16.07
CA ARG A 118 -3.25 4.68 -17.19
C ARG A 118 -2.23 3.56 -16.94
N VAL A 119 -2.71 2.43 -16.41
CA VAL A 119 -1.87 1.25 -16.12
C VAL A 119 -1.51 0.56 -17.44
N ILE A 120 -0.21 0.37 -17.69
CA ILE A 120 0.34 -0.36 -18.84
C ILE A 120 0.59 -1.81 -18.45
N ASN A 121 1.31 -2.03 -17.36
CA ASN A 121 1.61 -3.35 -16.82
C ASN A 121 1.35 -3.38 -15.30
N ILE A 122 0.92 -4.55 -14.82
CA ILE A 122 0.74 -4.81 -13.39
C ILE A 122 1.19 -6.22 -13.07
N ALA A 123 1.97 -6.39 -12.00
CA ALA A 123 2.46 -7.67 -11.52
C ALA A 123 2.43 -7.72 -10.00
N ALA A 124 2.30 -8.93 -9.43
CA ALA A 124 2.31 -9.13 -7.99
C ALA A 124 3.29 -10.22 -7.56
N ASN A 125 3.88 -10.02 -6.37
CA ASN A 125 4.63 -11.04 -5.64
C ASN A 125 4.10 -11.07 -4.20
N GLY A 126 3.17 -12.00 -3.94
CA GLY A 126 2.44 -12.04 -2.68
C GLY A 126 1.65 -10.74 -2.44
N PRO A 127 1.85 -10.06 -1.29
CA PRO A 127 1.15 -8.82 -0.98
C PRO A 127 1.70 -7.58 -1.73
N VAL A 128 2.86 -7.71 -2.38
CA VAL A 128 3.50 -6.60 -3.10
C VAL A 128 3.02 -6.58 -4.54
N VAL A 129 2.49 -5.43 -4.97
CA VAL A 129 2.03 -5.20 -6.34
C VAL A 129 2.84 -4.07 -6.97
N MET A 130 3.29 -4.27 -8.19
CA MET A 130 4.02 -3.27 -8.97
C MET A 130 3.22 -2.88 -10.20
N THR A 131 3.24 -1.60 -10.55
CA THR A 131 2.60 -1.05 -11.74
C THR A 131 3.61 -0.28 -12.57
N GLU A 132 3.59 -0.49 -13.87
CA GLU A 132 4.08 0.46 -14.84
C GLU A 132 2.87 1.23 -15.37
N ARG A 133 2.88 2.55 -15.26
CA ARG A 133 1.76 3.38 -15.67
C ARG A 133 2.20 4.73 -16.24
N VAL A 134 1.28 5.39 -16.89
CA VAL A 134 1.38 6.80 -17.26
C VAL A 134 0.32 7.56 -16.48
N ASP A 135 0.75 8.53 -15.69
CA ASP A 135 -0.14 9.43 -14.99
C ASP A 135 -0.42 10.65 -15.88
N VAL A 136 -1.67 10.87 -16.23
CA VAL A 136 -2.11 12.00 -17.06
C VAL A 136 -2.59 13.10 -16.14
N PHE A 137 -1.85 14.17 -16.07
CA PHE A 137 -2.17 15.36 -15.28
C PHE A 137 -2.98 16.33 -16.11
N LYS A 138 -4.11 16.79 -15.58
CA LYS A 138 -4.94 17.83 -16.17
C LYS A 138 -4.76 19.14 -15.43
N LEU A 139 -4.49 20.19 -16.16
CA LEU A 139 -4.43 21.58 -15.74
C LEU A 139 -5.51 22.38 -16.48
N PRO A 140 -5.83 23.61 -16.08
CA PRO A 140 -6.88 24.40 -16.72
C PRO A 140 -6.70 24.63 -18.22
N ASP A 141 -5.46 24.72 -18.68
CA ASP A 141 -5.11 25.10 -20.06
C ASP A 141 -4.35 24.02 -20.84
N LYS A 142 -3.87 23.00 -20.13
CA LYS A 142 -3.07 21.91 -20.75
C LYS A 142 -3.21 20.60 -19.99
N SER A 143 -2.75 19.54 -20.62
CA SER A 143 -2.48 18.26 -19.95
C SER A 143 -1.11 17.75 -20.29
N PHE A 144 -0.52 16.92 -19.42
CA PHE A 144 0.73 16.24 -19.71
C PHE A 144 0.75 14.83 -19.13
N GLU A 145 1.62 14.02 -19.70
CA GLU A 145 1.82 12.62 -19.31
C GLU A 145 3.15 12.46 -18.57
N LEU A 146 3.13 11.67 -17.49
CA LEU A 146 4.31 11.34 -16.69
C LEU A 146 4.42 9.81 -16.55
N PRO A 147 5.49 9.17 -17.02
CA PRO A 147 5.77 7.77 -16.72
C PRO A 147 6.06 7.57 -15.24
N VAL A 148 5.43 6.58 -14.62
CA VAL A 148 5.55 6.29 -13.20
C VAL A 148 5.64 4.79 -12.97
N MET A 149 6.56 4.36 -12.11
CA MET A 149 6.59 3.02 -11.51
C MET A 149 6.04 3.09 -10.10
N GLY A 150 4.93 2.39 -9.84
CA GLY A 150 4.32 2.30 -8.52
C GLY A 150 4.60 0.97 -7.84
N THR A 151 4.87 0.98 -6.54
CA THR A 151 4.95 -0.21 -5.70
C THR A 151 3.98 -0.08 -4.54
N PHE A 152 3.12 -1.07 -4.38
CA PHE A 152 2.07 -1.12 -3.36
C PHE A 152 2.27 -2.33 -2.46
N GLU A 153 1.99 -2.19 -1.17
CA GLU A 153 1.85 -3.29 -0.24
C GLU A 153 0.38 -3.36 0.20
N VAL A 154 -0.20 -4.55 0.14
CA VAL A 154 -1.63 -4.76 0.44
C VAL A 154 -1.78 -5.68 1.63
N SER A 155 -2.56 -5.26 2.62
CA SER A 155 -2.94 -6.03 3.79
C SER A 155 -4.45 -5.89 4.01
N ASP A 156 -5.14 -6.99 4.26
CA ASP A 156 -6.59 -7.02 4.56
C ASP A 156 -7.44 -6.24 3.53
N SER A 157 -7.13 -6.41 2.24
CA SER A 157 -7.79 -5.73 1.11
C SER A 157 -7.65 -4.20 1.14
N LYS A 158 -6.62 -3.69 1.80
CA LYS A 158 -6.25 -2.27 1.89
C LYS A 158 -4.77 -2.08 1.53
N ILE A 159 -4.44 -0.90 1.04
CA ILE A 159 -3.06 -0.51 0.76
C ILE A 159 -2.41 -0.03 2.07
N SER A 160 -1.39 -0.74 2.52
CA SER A 160 -0.60 -0.37 3.70
C SER A 160 0.63 0.46 3.37
N ALA A 161 1.14 0.36 2.13
CA ALA A 161 2.19 1.24 1.64
C ALA A 161 2.04 1.48 0.14
N TRP A 162 2.37 2.70 -0.29
CA TRP A 162 2.42 3.09 -1.69
C TRP A 162 3.65 3.95 -1.94
N ARG A 163 4.48 3.56 -2.90
CA ARG A 163 5.68 4.29 -3.33
C ARG A 163 5.64 4.51 -4.83
N ASP A 164 5.82 5.74 -5.26
CA ASP A 164 5.94 6.11 -6.65
C ASP A 164 7.35 6.59 -6.99
N TYR A 165 7.82 6.14 -8.13
CA TYR A 165 9.13 6.47 -8.69
C TYR A 165 8.93 7.11 -10.06
N PHE A 166 9.35 8.37 -10.20
CA PHE A 166 9.21 9.14 -11.42
C PHE A 166 10.32 10.20 -11.54
N ASP A 167 10.45 10.79 -12.72
CA ASP A 167 11.39 11.87 -12.95
C ASP A 167 10.79 13.21 -12.48
N MET A 168 11.32 13.73 -11.35
CA MET A 168 10.89 14.99 -10.77
C MET A 168 11.18 16.19 -11.70
N ASN A 169 12.27 16.14 -12.50
CA ASN A 169 12.56 17.22 -13.44
C ASN A 169 11.53 17.24 -14.57
N GLN A 170 11.13 16.05 -15.05
CA GLN A 170 10.07 15.95 -16.05
C GLN A 170 8.74 16.50 -15.51
N PHE A 171 8.38 16.18 -14.26
CA PHE A 171 7.18 16.71 -13.61
C PHE A 171 7.24 18.24 -13.48
N THR A 172 8.29 18.79 -12.86
CA THR A 172 8.39 20.22 -12.58
C THR A 172 8.46 21.08 -13.86
N SER A 173 9.15 20.61 -14.92
CA SER A 173 9.21 21.31 -16.20
C SER A 173 7.86 21.38 -16.93
N ARG A 174 6.94 20.45 -16.65
CA ARG A 174 5.60 20.44 -17.25
C ARG A 174 4.57 21.23 -16.43
N MET A 175 4.83 21.42 -15.13
CA MET A 175 3.99 22.22 -14.24
C MET A 175 4.14 23.74 -14.47
N GLY A 176 5.34 24.21 -14.81
CA GLY A 176 5.63 25.61 -15.20
C GLY A 176 5.48 25.79 -16.67
#